data_55b3e5e07af6e058a60d2ccdbb52460b
#
_entry.id   55b3e5e07af6e058a60d2ccdbb52460b
#
_cell.length_a   1.000
_cell.length_b   1.000
_cell.length_c   1.000
_cell.angle_alpha   90.00
_cell.angle_beta   90.00
_cell.angle_gamma   90.00
#
_symmetry.space_group_name_H-M   'P 1'
#
loop_
_entity.id
_entity.type
_entity.pdbx_description
1 polymer ?
#
loop_
_entity_poly.entity_id
_entity_poly.type
_entity_poly.pdbx_seq_one_letter_code
_entity_poly.pdbx_strand_id
1 'polypeptide(L)'
;MRTGQNIYKRRDGRWEARVPLGKKADGRPYFKYLYASTYREVLIQKNNYEKTISLKNTQVISTSLFSDAAYNWLLNSARRWKPSTYIKYKNCLEKYILPQWKKFYVRDIQQGTYDRLMKVLQQELSGGSIRTINTIISGILKHTLNYLPVKCTGSVSDH
;
A
#
# COMPACT_ATOMS: atom_id res chain seq x y z
N MET A 1 14.70 -26.05 -12.45
CA MET A 1 14.87 -25.73 -11.02
C MET A 1 14.17 -24.41 -10.71
N ARG A 2 13.29 -24.38 -9.72
CA ARG A 2 12.66 -23.14 -9.22
C ARG A 2 13.60 -22.54 -8.18
N THR A 3 14.16 -21.36 -8.43
CA THR A 3 15.14 -20.72 -7.53
C THR A 3 14.48 -19.83 -6.45
N GLY A 4 13.18 -19.92 -6.21
CA GLY A 4 12.49 -19.12 -5.19
C GLY A 4 12.38 -17.61 -5.47
N GLN A 5 13.12 -17.09 -6.45
CA GLN A 5 13.22 -15.66 -6.75
C GLN A 5 12.36 -15.19 -7.95
N ASN A 6 11.40 -16.00 -8.42
CA ASN A 6 10.65 -15.77 -9.67
C ASN A 6 11.55 -15.62 -10.91
N ILE A 7 12.65 -16.38 -10.97
CA ILE A 7 13.57 -16.46 -12.10
C ILE A 7 13.56 -17.90 -12.62
N TYR A 8 13.40 -18.06 -13.94
CA TYR A 8 13.23 -19.36 -14.60
C TYR A 8 14.13 -19.45 -15.82
N LYS A 9 14.71 -20.64 -16.08
CA LYS A 9 15.39 -20.94 -17.35
C LYS A 9 14.35 -21.43 -18.34
N ARG A 10 14.27 -20.77 -19.50
CA ARG A 10 13.37 -21.12 -20.60
C ARG A 10 13.95 -22.27 -21.44
N ARG A 11 13.09 -22.89 -22.24
CA ARG A 11 13.51 -23.96 -23.18
C ARG A 11 14.43 -23.44 -24.28
N ASP A 12 14.33 -22.14 -24.63
CA ASP A 12 15.17 -21.45 -25.61
C ASP A 12 16.56 -21.06 -25.06
N GLY A 13 16.91 -21.50 -23.84
CA GLY A 13 18.18 -21.26 -23.18
C GLY A 13 18.28 -19.93 -22.42
N ARG A 14 17.37 -18.97 -22.68
CA ARG A 14 17.34 -17.67 -21.98
C ARG A 14 16.77 -17.79 -20.57
N TRP A 15 17.12 -16.81 -19.73
CA TRP A 15 16.57 -16.65 -18.39
C TRP A 15 15.45 -15.61 -18.39
N GLU A 16 14.37 -15.90 -17.69
CA GLU A 16 13.19 -15.04 -17.52
C GLU A 16 13.04 -14.70 -16.05
N ALA A 17 12.91 -13.41 -15.72
CA ALA A 17 12.50 -12.95 -14.40
C ALA A 17 11.10 -12.34 -14.46
N ARG A 18 10.28 -12.61 -13.45
CA ARG A 18 8.92 -12.07 -13.30
C ARG A 18 8.88 -11.13 -12.12
N VAL A 19 8.63 -9.85 -12.38
CA VAL A 19 8.46 -8.82 -11.36
C VAL A 19 6.96 -8.52 -11.21
N PRO A 20 6.37 -8.76 -10.03
CA PRO A 20 4.97 -8.46 -9.80
C PRO A 20 4.74 -6.95 -9.78
N LEU A 21 3.80 -6.45 -10.57
CA LEU A 21 3.42 -5.03 -10.64
C LEU A 21 2.09 -4.73 -9.94
N GLY A 22 1.39 -5.74 -9.43
CA GLY A 22 0.09 -5.61 -8.81
C GLY A 22 -0.94 -6.58 -9.36
N LYS A 23 -2.21 -6.22 -9.25
CA LYS A 23 -3.34 -7.01 -9.77
C LYS A 23 -4.12 -6.21 -10.81
N LYS A 24 -4.58 -6.89 -11.86
CA LYS A 24 -5.53 -6.34 -12.84
C LYS A 24 -6.91 -6.13 -12.21
N ALA A 25 -7.81 -5.47 -12.95
CA ALA A 25 -9.20 -5.26 -12.52
C ALA A 25 -9.97 -6.56 -12.26
N ASP A 26 -9.57 -7.66 -12.91
CA ASP A 26 -10.12 -9.01 -12.73
C ASP A 26 -9.54 -9.78 -11.53
N GLY A 27 -8.63 -9.15 -10.75
CA GLY A 27 -7.98 -9.74 -9.59
C GLY A 27 -6.74 -10.59 -9.92
N ARG A 28 -6.44 -10.84 -11.19
CA ARG A 28 -5.27 -11.63 -11.60
C ARG A 28 -3.98 -10.86 -11.41
N PRO A 29 -2.88 -11.50 -11.00
CA PRO A 29 -1.59 -10.83 -10.85
C PRO A 29 -1.06 -10.35 -12.20
N TYR A 30 -0.50 -9.16 -12.20
CA TYR A 30 0.15 -8.55 -13.36
C TYR A 30 1.66 -8.50 -13.15
N PHE A 31 2.42 -8.95 -14.17
CA PHE A 31 3.87 -9.07 -14.09
C PHE A 31 4.56 -8.30 -15.22
N LYS A 32 5.73 -7.73 -14.92
CA LYS A 32 6.73 -7.37 -15.91
C LYS A 32 7.67 -8.56 -16.11
N TYR A 33 7.92 -8.89 -17.36
CA TYR A 33 8.85 -9.95 -17.74
C TYR A 33 10.16 -9.33 -18.20
N LEU A 34 11.28 -9.84 -17.70
CA LEU A 34 12.63 -9.44 -18.06
C LEU A 34 13.37 -10.66 -18.57
N TYR A 35 14.21 -10.50 -19.59
CA TYR A 35 14.91 -11.60 -20.24
C TYR A 35 16.39 -11.30 -20.37
N ALA A 36 17.25 -12.32 -20.15
CA ALA A 36 18.69 -12.22 -20.35
C ALA A 36 19.28 -13.58 -20.76
N SER A 37 20.50 -13.55 -21.28
CA SER A 37 21.22 -14.75 -21.67
C SER A 37 21.74 -15.55 -20.48
N THR A 38 22.05 -14.87 -19.37
CA THR A 38 22.55 -15.49 -18.15
C THR A 38 21.66 -15.20 -16.94
N TYR A 39 21.71 -16.10 -15.94
CA TYR A 39 21.02 -15.91 -14.66
C TYR A 39 21.45 -14.62 -13.96
N ARG A 40 22.76 -14.33 -13.98
CA ARG A 40 23.33 -13.14 -13.32
C ARG A 40 22.78 -11.84 -13.93
N GLU A 41 22.72 -11.78 -15.24
CA GLU A 41 22.20 -10.61 -15.96
C GLU A 41 20.70 -10.38 -15.65
N VAL A 42 19.88 -11.43 -15.70
CA VAL A 42 18.44 -11.27 -15.43
C VAL A 42 18.19 -10.89 -13.98
N LEU A 43 19.02 -11.36 -13.04
CA LEU A 43 18.97 -10.98 -11.64
C LEU A 43 19.31 -9.50 -11.44
N ILE A 44 20.36 -8.99 -12.10
CA ILE A 44 20.74 -7.57 -12.06
C ILE A 44 19.63 -6.71 -12.65
N GLN A 45 19.08 -7.08 -13.81
CA GLN A 45 17.96 -6.36 -14.43
C GLN A 45 16.75 -6.32 -13.51
N LYS A 46 16.40 -7.44 -12.88
CA LYS A 46 15.30 -7.53 -11.93
C LYS A 46 15.49 -6.59 -10.74
N ASN A 47 16.65 -6.64 -10.10
CA ASN A 47 16.97 -5.79 -8.95
C ASN A 47 16.96 -4.29 -9.29
N ASN A 48 17.50 -3.91 -10.46
CA ASN A 48 17.48 -2.53 -10.94
C ASN A 48 16.06 -2.06 -11.23
N TYR A 49 15.23 -2.90 -11.84
CA TYR A 49 13.84 -2.58 -12.12
C TYR A 49 13.02 -2.43 -10.84
N GLU A 50 13.19 -3.32 -9.86
CA GLU A 50 12.55 -3.23 -8.54
C GLU A 50 12.95 -1.96 -7.78
N LYS A 51 14.24 -1.57 -7.82
CA LYS A 51 14.72 -0.29 -7.27
C LYS A 51 14.07 0.91 -7.96
N THR A 52 13.96 0.91 -9.27
CA THR A 52 13.35 2.00 -10.05
C THR A 52 11.87 2.18 -9.70
N ILE A 53 11.13 1.07 -9.56
CA ILE A 53 9.72 1.11 -9.14
C ILE A 53 9.62 1.65 -7.70
N SER A 54 10.45 1.19 -6.79
CA SER A 54 10.47 1.65 -5.40
C SER A 54 10.71 3.16 -5.32
N LEU A 55 11.68 3.68 -6.07
CA LEU A 55 11.97 5.12 -6.11
C LEU A 55 10.80 5.95 -6.68
N LYS A 56 10.20 5.51 -7.79
CA LYS A 56 9.03 6.18 -8.39
C LYS A 56 7.85 6.19 -7.41
N ASN A 57 7.57 5.07 -6.77
CA ASN A 57 6.48 4.95 -5.81
C ASN A 57 6.73 5.80 -4.56
N THR A 58 7.96 5.87 -4.07
CA THR A 58 8.34 6.75 -2.93
C THR A 58 8.12 8.21 -3.27
N GLN A 59 8.43 8.67 -4.48
CA GLN A 59 8.16 10.04 -4.91
C GLN A 59 6.66 10.35 -4.96
N VAL A 60 5.84 9.45 -5.53
CA VAL A 60 4.38 9.64 -5.59
C VAL A 60 3.77 9.71 -4.19
N ILE A 61 4.22 8.88 -3.26
CA ILE A 61 3.71 8.90 -1.86
C ILE A 61 4.18 10.15 -1.13
N SER A 62 5.42 10.60 -1.37
CA SER A 62 5.94 11.79 -0.70
C SER A 62 5.17 13.07 -1.05
N THR A 63 4.46 13.07 -2.19
CA THR A 63 3.70 14.22 -2.68
C THR A 63 2.18 14.06 -2.59
N SER A 64 1.67 12.87 -2.24
CA SER A 64 0.22 12.62 -2.16
C SER A 64 -0.38 13.17 -0.88
N LEU A 65 -1.44 13.97 -1.01
CA LEU A 65 -2.23 14.37 0.14
C LEU A 65 -3.02 13.18 0.70
N PHE A 66 -3.22 13.19 2.01
CA PHE A 66 -4.01 12.15 2.67
C PHE A 66 -5.45 12.09 2.14
N SER A 67 -6.04 13.25 1.80
CA SER A 67 -7.38 13.32 1.18
C SER A 67 -7.47 12.49 -0.10
N ASP A 68 -6.47 12.62 -0.99
CA ASP A 68 -6.47 11.93 -2.28
C ASP A 68 -6.26 10.43 -2.10
N ALA A 69 -5.37 10.04 -1.21
CA ALA A 69 -5.15 8.64 -0.83
C ALA A 69 -6.43 8.02 -0.23
N ALA A 70 -7.14 8.76 0.61
CA ALA A 70 -8.36 8.33 1.27
C ALA A 70 -9.51 8.11 0.27
N TYR A 71 -9.75 9.05 -0.64
CA TYR A 71 -10.78 8.90 -1.67
C TYR A 71 -10.44 7.79 -2.67
N ASN A 72 -9.18 7.66 -3.07
CA ASN A 72 -8.74 6.55 -3.91
C ASN A 72 -8.97 5.19 -3.24
N TRP A 73 -8.62 5.06 -1.95
CA TRP A 73 -8.92 3.85 -1.19
C TRP A 73 -10.42 3.55 -1.12
N LEU A 74 -11.23 4.57 -0.85
CA LEU A 74 -12.68 4.45 -0.76
C LEU A 74 -13.29 3.94 -2.08
N LEU A 75 -12.91 4.54 -3.21
CA LEU A 75 -13.37 4.16 -4.55
C LEU A 75 -12.94 2.73 -4.93
N ASN A 76 -11.68 2.39 -4.71
CA ASN A 76 -11.16 1.05 -5.03
C ASN A 76 -11.75 -0.05 -4.16
N SER A 77 -12.15 0.28 -2.94
CA SER A 77 -12.76 -0.67 -2.00
C SER A 77 -14.28 -0.78 -2.14
N ALA A 78 -14.94 0.21 -2.75
CA ALA A 78 -16.39 0.27 -2.91
C ALA A 78 -17.01 -1.00 -3.52
N ARG A 79 -16.33 -1.60 -4.52
CA ARG A 79 -16.80 -2.81 -5.20
C ARG A 79 -16.86 -4.06 -4.30
N ARG A 80 -16.15 -4.05 -3.17
CA ARG A 80 -16.04 -5.18 -2.23
C ARG A 80 -16.94 -5.05 -1.02
N TRP A 81 -17.54 -3.87 -0.82
CA TRP A 81 -18.34 -3.57 0.36
C TRP A 81 -19.83 -3.53 0.05
N LYS A 82 -20.62 -3.83 1.07
CA LYS A 82 -22.06 -3.52 1.05
C LYS A 82 -22.26 -2.00 1.00
N PRO A 83 -23.31 -1.48 0.33
CA PRO A 83 -23.58 -0.05 0.25
C PRO A 83 -23.62 0.66 1.62
N SER A 84 -24.18 0.00 2.62
CA SER A 84 -24.24 0.53 4.00
C SER A 84 -22.85 0.70 4.63
N THR A 85 -21.93 -0.22 4.36
CA THR A 85 -20.54 -0.13 4.83
C THR A 85 -19.80 1.01 4.14
N TYR A 86 -19.98 1.18 2.85
CA TYR A 86 -19.42 2.28 2.09
C TYR A 86 -19.86 3.64 2.65
N ILE A 87 -21.17 3.82 2.85
CA ILE A 87 -21.75 5.05 3.41
C ILE A 87 -21.19 5.31 4.81
N LYS A 88 -21.16 4.27 5.66
CA LYS A 88 -20.62 4.38 7.02
C LYS A 88 -19.15 4.84 7.01
N TYR A 89 -18.32 4.26 6.16
CA TYR A 89 -16.88 4.59 6.09
C TYR A 89 -16.66 5.97 5.50
N LYS A 90 -17.43 6.35 4.46
CA LYS A 90 -17.41 7.69 3.88
C LYS A 90 -17.74 8.74 4.93
N ASN A 91 -18.85 8.58 5.66
CA ASN A 91 -19.28 9.52 6.69
C ASN A 91 -18.24 9.63 7.84
N CYS A 92 -17.68 8.50 8.29
CA CYS A 92 -16.62 8.52 9.30
C CYS A 92 -15.37 9.25 8.81
N LEU A 93 -14.97 9.02 7.57
CA LEU A 93 -13.82 9.68 6.95
C LEU A 93 -14.01 11.19 6.87
N GLU A 94 -15.14 11.62 6.34
CA GLU A 94 -15.45 13.05 6.10
C GLU A 94 -15.69 13.81 7.41
N LYS A 95 -16.30 13.17 8.40
CA LYS A 95 -16.67 13.84 9.66
C LYS A 95 -15.51 13.90 10.66
N TYR A 96 -14.69 12.86 10.76
CA TYR A 96 -13.72 12.73 11.85
C TYR A 96 -12.27 12.77 11.42
N ILE A 97 -11.91 12.25 10.25
CA ILE A 97 -10.53 12.09 9.84
C ILE A 97 -10.07 13.25 8.96
N LEU A 98 -10.82 13.57 7.89
CA LEU A 98 -10.46 14.60 6.94
C LEU A 98 -10.37 16.00 7.55
N PRO A 99 -11.20 16.45 8.50
CA PRO A 99 -11.03 17.77 9.12
C PRO A 99 -9.66 17.97 9.73
N GLN A 100 -9.06 16.91 10.27
CA GLN A 100 -7.74 16.94 10.91
C GLN A 100 -6.59 16.70 9.92
N TRP A 101 -6.77 15.81 8.92
CA TRP A 101 -5.69 15.32 8.07
C TRP A 101 -5.79 15.66 6.60
N LYS A 102 -6.79 16.42 6.15
CA LYS A 102 -7.01 16.76 4.74
C LYS A 102 -5.80 17.35 4.05
N LYS A 103 -5.03 18.20 4.75
CA LYS A 103 -3.87 18.91 4.24
C LYS A 103 -2.54 18.23 4.53
N PHE A 104 -2.54 17.10 5.24
CA PHE A 104 -1.32 16.34 5.53
C PHE A 104 -0.90 15.54 4.32
N TYR A 105 0.41 15.45 4.08
CA TYR A 105 0.94 14.44 3.16
C TYR A 105 0.95 13.08 3.86
N VAL A 106 0.76 12.01 3.09
CA VAL A 106 0.74 10.63 3.65
C VAL A 106 2.04 10.32 4.40
N ARG A 107 3.17 10.84 3.92
CA ARG A 107 4.50 10.69 4.56
C ARG A 107 4.58 11.30 5.96
N ASP A 108 3.77 12.33 6.24
CA ASP A 108 3.84 13.10 7.49
C ASP A 108 2.97 12.47 8.59
N ILE A 109 2.21 11.43 8.24
CA ILE A 109 1.38 10.67 9.18
C ILE A 109 2.23 9.62 9.87
N GLN A 110 2.90 10.06 10.93
CA GLN A 110 3.67 9.20 11.83
C GLN A 110 2.84 8.80 13.06
N GLN A 111 3.39 7.92 13.90
CA GLN A 111 2.74 7.44 15.11
C GLN A 111 2.25 8.61 16.00
N GLY A 112 3.07 9.64 16.21
CA GLY A 112 2.70 10.79 17.03
C GLY A 112 1.53 11.63 16.45
N THR A 113 1.39 11.67 15.12
CA THR A 113 0.25 12.34 14.45
C THR A 113 -1.02 11.52 14.62
N TYR A 114 -0.89 10.20 14.52
CA TYR A 114 -2.00 9.25 14.78
C TYR A 114 -2.47 9.31 16.23
N ASP A 115 -1.56 9.27 17.19
CA ASP A 115 -1.87 9.28 18.63
C ASP A 115 -2.59 10.57 19.04
N ARG A 116 -2.19 11.73 18.49
CA ARG A 116 -2.89 12.99 18.69
C ARG A 116 -4.34 12.95 18.20
N LEU A 117 -4.58 12.44 17.00
CA LEU A 117 -5.94 12.26 16.48
C LEU A 117 -6.75 11.34 17.37
N MET A 118 -6.20 10.18 17.75
CA MET A 118 -6.91 9.22 18.61
C MET A 118 -7.26 9.81 19.97
N LYS A 119 -6.34 10.56 20.59
CA LYS A 119 -6.56 11.20 21.88
C LYS A 119 -7.74 12.18 21.85
N VAL A 120 -7.88 12.97 20.77
CA VAL A 120 -9.00 13.89 20.58
C VAL A 120 -10.30 13.12 20.39
N LEU A 121 -10.31 12.12 19.50
CA LEU A 121 -11.52 11.39 19.14
C LEU A 121 -12.04 10.48 20.28
N GLN A 122 -11.15 9.97 21.14
CA GLN A 122 -11.55 9.16 22.30
C GLN A 122 -12.34 9.94 23.36
N GLN A 123 -12.23 11.26 23.38
CA GLN A 123 -13.00 12.11 24.28
C GLN A 123 -14.46 12.25 23.84
N GLU A 124 -14.71 12.14 22.51
CA GLU A 124 -16.03 12.42 21.93
C GLU A 124 -16.76 11.15 21.44
N LEU A 125 -16.05 10.06 21.20
CA LEU A 125 -16.58 8.90 20.48
C LEU A 125 -16.53 7.62 21.31
N SER A 126 -17.54 6.77 21.06
CA SER A 126 -17.57 5.40 21.63
C SER A 126 -16.46 4.52 21.07
N GLY A 127 -16.05 3.50 21.83
CA GLY A 127 -15.02 2.53 21.40
C GLY A 127 -15.32 1.83 20.07
N GLY A 128 -16.60 1.64 19.71
CA GLY A 128 -17.00 1.07 18.43
C GLY A 128 -16.70 2.01 17.25
N SER A 129 -16.90 3.31 17.44
CA SER A 129 -16.56 4.34 16.44
C SER A 129 -15.05 4.44 16.25
N ILE A 130 -14.29 4.43 17.34
CA ILE A 130 -12.82 4.44 17.32
C ILE A 130 -12.27 3.23 16.56
N ARG A 131 -12.79 2.01 16.79
CA ARG A 131 -12.40 0.82 16.01
C ARG A 131 -12.66 0.98 14.52
N THR A 132 -13.79 1.59 14.15
CA THR A 132 -14.13 1.88 12.74
C THR A 132 -13.12 2.85 12.13
N ILE A 133 -12.79 3.93 12.82
CA ILE A 133 -11.80 4.93 12.39
C ILE A 133 -10.42 4.29 12.21
N ASN A 134 -9.98 3.45 13.16
CA ASN A 134 -8.73 2.71 13.05
C ASN A 134 -8.69 1.78 11.84
N THR A 135 -9.81 1.11 11.53
CA THR A 135 -9.94 0.27 10.34
C THR A 135 -9.80 1.08 9.06
N ILE A 136 -10.40 2.27 9.01
CA ILE A 136 -10.33 3.17 7.85
C ILE A 136 -8.90 3.67 7.65
N ILE A 137 -8.26 4.21 8.68
CA ILE A 137 -6.90 4.74 8.62
C ILE A 137 -5.91 3.65 8.20
N SER A 138 -5.98 2.48 8.86
CA SER A 138 -5.13 1.34 8.51
C SER A 138 -5.36 0.85 7.08
N GLY A 139 -6.62 0.88 6.61
CA GLY A 139 -6.98 0.54 5.24
C GLY A 139 -6.37 1.51 4.22
N ILE A 140 -6.45 2.82 4.47
CA ILE A 140 -5.89 3.86 3.62
C ILE A 140 -4.36 3.74 3.57
N LEU A 141 -3.72 3.67 4.72
CA LEU A 141 -2.25 3.56 4.80
C LEU A 141 -1.75 2.27 4.13
N LYS A 142 -2.38 1.13 4.40
CA LYS A 142 -2.04 -0.14 3.73
C LYS A 142 -2.26 -0.07 2.23
N HIS A 143 -3.35 0.53 1.76
CA HIS A 143 -3.63 0.67 0.33
C HIS A 143 -2.58 1.56 -0.33
N THR A 144 -2.21 2.66 0.29
CA THR A 144 -1.20 3.59 -0.21
C THR A 144 0.20 2.97 -0.16
N LEU A 145 0.54 2.24 0.93
CA LEU A 145 1.80 1.55 1.10
C LEU A 145 1.88 0.21 0.35
N ASN A 146 0.77 -0.48 0.09
CA ASN A 146 0.73 -1.71 -0.71
C ASN A 146 0.89 -1.47 -2.22
N TYR A 147 0.81 -0.24 -2.65
CA TYR A 147 1.42 0.16 -3.92
C TYR A 147 2.96 0.18 -3.83
N LEU A 148 3.53 0.00 -2.62
CA LEU A 148 4.95 -0.19 -2.37
C LEU A 148 5.18 -1.57 -1.76
N PRO A 149 6.08 -2.37 -2.31
CA PRO A 149 6.60 -3.54 -1.63
C PRO A 149 7.63 -3.09 -0.58
N VAL A 150 7.20 -2.48 0.52
CA VAL A 150 8.07 -2.23 1.66
C VAL A 150 7.82 -3.30 2.71
N LYS A 151 8.81 -4.15 2.91
CA LYS A 151 8.93 -4.97 4.11
C LYS A 151 9.07 -4.02 5.30
N CYS A 152 8.02 -3.88 6.08
CA CYS A 152 8.15 -3.32 7.42
C CYS A 152 8.89 -4.36 8.28
N THR A 153 10.20 -4.22 8.39
CA THR A 153 10.95 -4.88 9.44
C THR A 153 10.68 -4.14 10.73
N GLY A 154 9.57 -4.46 11.37
CA GLY A 154 9.35 -4.15 12.78
C GLY A 154 10.13 -5.15 13.61
N SER A 155 11.34 -4.81 14.00
CA SER A 155 12.01 -5.49 15.10
C SER A 155 11.30 -5.10 16.39
N VAL A 156 10.42 -5.97 16.86
CA VAL A 156 10.01 -5.95 18.24
C VAL A 156 11.22 -6.47 19.02
N SER A 157 11.90 -5.59 19.71
CA SER A 157 12.85 -5.96 20.75
C SER A 157 12.03 -6.29 21.99
N ASP A 158 11.91 -7.58 22.30
CA ASP A 158 11.56 -8.04 23.63
C ASP A 158 12.65 -7.63 24.61
N HIS A 159 12.25 -6.92 25.63
CA HIS A 159 12.88 -6.95 26.96
C HIS A 159 11.78 -6.87 28.02
#